data_85a27284a6e2865f232d5a2f9fb6b448
#
_entry.id   85a27284a6e2865f232d5a2f9fb6b448
#
_cell.length_a   1.000
_cell.length_b   1.000
_cell.length_c   1.000
_cell.angle_alpha   90.00
_cell.angle_beta   90.00
_cell.angle_gamma   90.00
#
_symmetry.space_group_name_H-M   'P 1'
#
loop_
_entity.id
_entity.type
_entity.pdbx_description
1 polymer ?
#
loop_
_entity_poly.entity_id
_entity_poly.type
_entity_poly.pdbx_seq_one_letter_code
_entity_poly.pdbx_strand_id
1 'polypeptide(L)'
;MLGVVADIEILKDPDAHRYVATLDGERVGFAEYQLTDQLVVFTHTEVEDRCEGMGVGSSIARFALDDVRDEGTRRVLPLCPFIKGWIQHHPDYRDLVYGVPASTAKD
;
A
#
# COMPACT_ATOMS: atom_id res chain seq x y z
N MET A 1 -26.01 11.71 -16.37
CA MET A 1 -25.81 11.22 -15.55
C MET A 1 -24.97 11.67 -14.79
N LEU A 2 -24.88 11.59 -14.03
CA LEU A 2 -24.13 11.94 -13.30
C LEU A 2 -22.92 11.63 -13.41
N GLY A 3 -22.03 12.24 -13.19
CA GLY A 3 -20.71 12.03 -13.28
C GLY A 3 -20.38 10.71 -12.83
N VAL A 4 -19.64 9.99 -13.57
CA VAL A 4 -19.22 8.68 -13.19
C VAL A 4 -17.99 8.81 -12.37
N VAL A 5 -18.02 8.34 -11.16
CA VAL A 5 -16.84 8.27 -10.35
C VAL A 5 -16.18 6.95 -10.68
N ALA A 6 -14.92 6.99 -11.06
CA ALA A 6 -14.18 5.79 -11.36
C ALA A 6 -14.12 4.90 -10.13
N ASP A 7 -14.37 3.61 -10.35
CA ASP A 7 -14.47 2.66 -9.26
C ASP A 7 -13.15 1.93 -9.10
N ILE A 8 -12.32 2.42 -8.22
CA ILE A 8 -11.04 1.79 -7.92
C ILE A 8 -11.24 0.78 -6.79
N GLU A 9 -10.92 -0.47 -7.06
CA GLU A 9 -10.98 -1.52 -6.05
C GLU A 9 -9.59 -2.09 -5.84
N ILE A 10 -9.30 -2.45 -4.60
CA ILE A 10 -8.03 -3.07 -4.24
C ILE A 10 -8.32 -4.45 -3.71
N LEU A 11 -7.60 -5.43 -4.24
CA LEU A 11 -7.71 -6.81 -3.80
C LEU A 11 -6.35 -7.30 -3.34
N LYS A 12 -6.34 -8.05 -2.26
CA LYS A 12 -5.13 -8.73 -1.83
C LYS A 12 -5.06 -10.08 -2.53
N ASP A 13 -3.93 -10.36 -3.15
CA ASP A 13 -3.65 -11.64 -3.79
C ASP A 13 -2.47 -12.29 -3.06
N PRO A 14 -2.74 -13.04 -1.99
CA PRO A 14 -1.65 -13.57 -1.17
C PRO A 14 -0.79 -14.59 -1.90
N ASP A 15 -1.37 -15.35 -2.82
CA ASP A 15 -0.60 -16.35 -3.57
C ASP A 15 0.46 -15.71 -4.43
N ALA A 16 0.17 -14.55 -4.99
CA ALA A 16 1.12 -13.82 -5.82
C ALA A 16 1.91 -12.78 -5.03
N HIS A 17 1.64 -12.65 -3.73
CA HIS A 17 2.26 -11.62 -2.87
C HIS A 17 2.06 -10.23 -3.47
N ARG A 18 0.82 -9.89 -3.78
CA ARG A 18 0.49 -8.60 -4.37
C ARG A 18 -0.81 -8.05 -3.81
N TYR A 19 -0.88 -6.72 -3.79
CA TYR A 19 -2.13 -5.99 -3.71
C TYR A 19 -2.39 -5.46 -5.11
N VAL A 20 -3.56 -5.72 -5.65
CA VAL A 20 -3.88 -5.42 -7.05
C VAL A 20 -5.00 -4.39 -7.10
N ALA A 21 -4.81 -3.35 -7.89
CA ALA A 21 -5.83 -2.35 -8.12
C ALA A 21 -6.53 -2.61 -9.44
N THR A 22 -7.86 -2.52 -9.41
CA THR A 22 -8.66 -2.55 -10.64
C THR A 22 -9.43 -1.25 -10.76
N LEU A 23 -9.67 -0.85 -11.99
CA LEU A 23 -10.49 0.31 -12.34
C LEU A 23 -11.57 -0.20 -13.27
N ASP A 24 -12.82 -0.15 -12.81
CA ASP A 24 -13.94 -0.70 -13.56
C ASP A 24 -13.68 -2.13 -14.03
N GLY A 25 -13.06 -2.92 -13.18
CA GLY A 25 -12.80 -4.33 -13.45
C GLY A 25 -11.50 -4.64 -14.16
N GLU A 26 -10.76 -3.63 -14.62
CA GLU A 26 -9.48 -3.85 -15.31
C GLU A 26 -8.33 -3.61 -14.35
N ARG A 27 -7.33 -4.49 -14.41
CA ARG A 27 -6.14 -4.30 -13.60
C ARG A 27 -5.36 -3.11 -14.09
N VAL A 28 -5.08 -2.18 -13.19
CA VAL A 28 -4.38 -0.94 -13.54
C VAL A 28 -3.16 -0.69 -12.67
N GLY A 29 -2.92 -1.52 -11.67
CA GLY A 29 -1.75 -1.34 -10.84
C GLY A 29 -1.61 -2.43 -9.79
N PHE A 30 -0.45 -2.46 -9.14
CA PHE A 30 -0.22 -3.43 -8.08
C PHE A 30 0.96 -2.99 -7.21
N ALA A 31 1.02 -3.56 -6.02
CA ALA A 31 2.19 -3.47 -5.16
C ALA A 31 2.61 -4.88 -4.77
N GLU A 32 3.88 -5.20 -4.99
CA GLU A 32 4.45 -6.50 -4.65
C GLU A 32 5.12 -6.44 -3.29
N TYR A 33 5.05 -7.55 -2.58
CA TYR A 33 5.71 -7.65 -1.29
C TYR A 33 6.30 -9.04 -1.09
N GLN A 34 7.24 -9.12 -0.14
CA GLN A 34 7.76 -10.39 0.36
C GLN A 34 7.45 -10.45 1.84
N LEU A 35 7.34 -11.66 2.37
CA LEU A 35 7.05 -11.85 3.79
C LEU A 35 8.21 -12.53 4.49
N THR A 36 8.49 -12.05 5.70
CA THR A 36 9.27 -12.80 6.67
C THR A 36 8.37 -12.99 7.90
N ASP A 37 8.88 -13.66 8.92
CA ASP A 37 8.12 -13.84 10.14
C ASP A 37 7.71 -12.50 10.76
N GLN A 38 8.52 -11.47 10.57
CA GLN A 38 8.35 -10.19 11.25
C GLN A 38 8.09 -9.03 10.33
N LEU A 39 8.24 -9.21 9.01
CA LEU A 39 8.18 -8.09 8.07
C LEU A 39 7.30 -8.36 6.88
N VAL A 40 6.66 -7.29 6.41
CA VAL A 40 6.16 -7.19 5.05
C VAL A 40 7.12 -6.26 4.32
N VAL A 41 7.81 -6.78 3.33
CA VAL A 41 8.81 -6.04 2.58
C VAL A 41 8.18 -5.61 1.26
N PHE A 42 7.86 -4.33 1.12
CA PHE A 42 7.30 -3.83 -0.15
C PHE A 42 8.45 -3.58 -1.11
N THR A 43 8.41 -4.26 -2.25
CA THR A 43 9.53 -4.27 -3.19
C THR A 43 9.28 -3.46 -4.45
N HIS A 44 8.04 -3.40 -4.92
CA HIS A 44 7.77 -2.78 -6.20
C HIS A 44 6.30 -2.39 -6.31
N THR A 45 6.05 -1.23 -6.92
CA THR A 45 4.68 -0.75 -7.18
C THR A 45 4.63 -0.24 -8.62
N GLU A 46 3.58 -0.61 -9.34
CA GLU A 46 3.33 -0.08 -10.67
C GLU A 46 1.90 0.37 -10.81
N VAL A 47 1.70 1.46 -11.54
CA VAL A 47 0.38 1.96 -11.91
C VAL A 47 0.46 2.34 -13.37
N GLU A 48 -0.55 1.98 -14.16
CA GLU A 48 -0.57 2.33 -15.57
C GLU A 48 -0.56 3.84 -15.77
N ASP A 49 0.18 4.29 -16.77
CA ASP A 49 0.34 5.72 -17.05
C ASP A 49 -1.00 6.42 -17.26
N ARG A 50 -1.94 5.75 -17.91
CA ARG A 50 -3.26 6.36 -18.17
C ARG A 50 -4.03 6.64 -16.87
N CYS A 51 -3.62 6.05 -15.77
CA CYS A 51 -4.28 6.24 -14.49
C CYS A 51 -3.55 7.24 -13.60
N GLU A 52 -2.50 7.86 -14.12
CA GLU A 52 -1.74 8.82 -13.34
C GLU A 52 -2.64 9.99 -12.93
N GLY A 53 -2.53 10.39 -11.67
CA GLY A 53 -3.38 11.47 -11.15
C GLY A 53 -4.74 11.02 -10.66
N MET A 54 -5.08 9.74 -10.81
CA MET A 54 -6.39 9.24 -10.39
C MET A 54 -6.38 8.68 -8.97
N GLY A 55 -5.23 8.65 -8.32
CA GLY A 55 -5.15 8.16 -6.94
C GLY A 55 -5.01 6.66 -6.80
N VAL A 56 -4.72 5.95 -7.88
CA VAL A 56 -4.61 4.49 -7.83
C VAL A 56 -3.47 4.06 -6.90
N GLY A 57 -2.29 4.65 -7.06
CA GLY A 57 -1.14 4.30 -6.22
C GLY A 57 -1.40 4.59 -4.76
N SER A 58 -2.01 5.74 -4.46
CA SER A 58 -2.35 6.10 -3.09
C SER A 58 -3.36 5.13 -2.50
N SER A 59 -4.34 4.71 -3.28
CA SER A 59 -5.33 3.73 -2.82
C SER A 59 -4.68 2.39 -2.52
N ILE A 60 -3.73 1.96 -3.35
CA ILE A 60 -2.98 0.72 -3.10
C ILE A 60 -2.20 0.84 -1.79
N ALA A 61 -1.46 1.94 -1.63
CA ALA A 61 -0.63 2.13 -0.44
C ALA A 61 -1.47 2.12 0.82
N ARG A 62 -2.57 2.86 0.82
CA ARG A 62 -3.44 2.94 1.99
C ARG A 62 -4.03 1.58 2.33
N PHE A 63 -4.55 0.89 1.35
CA PHE A 63 -5.14 -0.42 1.58
C PHE A 63 -4.10 -1.40 2.11
N ALA A 64 -2.92 -1.43 1.49
CA ALA A 64 -1.88 -2.38 1.87
C ALA A 64 -1.40 -2.12 3.28
N LEU A 65 -1.15 -0.87 3.62
CA LEU A 65 -0.65 -0.52 4.95
C LEU A 65 -1.72 -0.72 6.02
N ASP A 66 -2.97 -0.43 5.70
CA ASP A 66 -4.06 -0.72 6.65
C ASP A 66 -4.19 -2.21 6.88
N ASP A 67 -4.00 -3.03 5.84
CA ASP A 67 -4.05 -4.48 5.99
C ASP A 67 -2.93 -4.99 6.89
N VAL A 68 -1.72 -4.47 6.74
CA VAL A 68 -0.61 -4.83 7.62
C VAL A 68 -0.92 -4.44 9.07
N ARG A 69 -1.48 -3.26 9.26
CA ARG A 69 -1.84 -2.79 10.59
C ARG A 69 -2.90 -3.68 11.22
N ASP A 70 -3.90 -4.05 10.44
CA ASP A 70 -5.02 -4.85 10.94
C ASP A 70 -4.55 -6.25 11.36
N GLU A 71 -3.61 -6.82 10.63
CA GLU A 71 -3.06 -8.11 11.01
C GLU A 71 -2.26 -8.04 12.30
N GLY A 72 -1.56 -6.95 12.52
CA GLY A 72 -0.93 -6.68 13.80
C GLY A 72 0.30 -7.51 14.14
N THR A 73 0.80 -8.33 13.21
CA THR A 73 1.88 -9.26 13.52
C THR A 73 3.20 -8.90 12.86
N ARG A 74 3.19 -8.01 11.87
CA ARG A 74 4.39 -7.66 11.11
C ARG A 74 4.54 -6.16 11.01
N ARG A 75 5.78 -5.75 10.79
CA ARG A 75 6.10 -4.37 10.50
C ARG A 75 6.46 -4.25 9.02
N VAL A 76 6.58 -3.02 8.54
CA VAL A 76 6.79 -2.74 7.12
C VAL A 76 8.24 -2.35 6.87
N LEU A 77 8.86 -2.97 5.87
CA LEU A 77 10.15 -2.53 5.34
C LEU A 77 9.90 -2.04 3.92
N PRO A 78 9.83 -0.71 3.71
CA PRO A 78 9.47 -0.18 2.40
C PRO A 78 10.72 0.03 1.55
N LEU A 79 11.10 -0.99 0.80
CA LEU A 79 12.19 -0.86 -0.17
C LEU A 79 11.72 -0.17 -1.44
N CYS A 80 10.43 -0.24 -1.73
CA CYS A 80 9.82 0.41 -2.87
C CYS A 80 9.79 1.92 -2.65
N PRO A 81 10.39 2.72 -3.55
CA PRO A 81 10.43 4.17 -3.35
C PRO A 81 9.04 4.80 -3.26
N PHE A 82 8.07 4.27 -3.99
CA PHE A 82 6.72 4.83 -3.94
C PHE A 82 6.10 4.68 -2.56
N ILE A 83 6.14 3.47 -2.00
CA ILE A 83 5.56 3.21 -0.68
C ILE A 83 6.32 4.01 0.39
N LYS A 84 7.65 4.04 0.28
CA LYS A 84 8.46 4.80 1.22
C LYS A 84 8.08 6.28 1.22
N GLY A 85 7.98 6.87 0.02
CA GLY A 85 7.60 8.27 -0.09
C GLY A 85 6.18 8.53 0.36
N TRP A 86 5.27 7.59 0.08
CA TRP A 86 3.89 7.73 0.52
C TRP A 86 3.80 7.81 2.04
N ILE A 87 4.55 6.95 2.74
CA ILE A 87 4.57 6.98 4.20
C ILE A 87 5.12 8.30 4.72
N GLN A 88 6.13 8.86 4.04
CA GLN A 88 6.68 10.15 4.45
C GLN A 88 5.64 11.26 4.40
N HIS A 89 4.68 11.16 3.49
CA HIS A 89 3.61 12.15 3.37
C HIS A 89 2.37 11.80 4.19
N HIS A 90 2.40 10.64 4.88
CA HIS A 90 1.29 10.18 5.70
C HIS A 90 1.84 9.69 7.04
N PRO A 91 2.21 10.63 7.91
CA PRO A 91 2.94 10.28 9.14
C PRO A 91 2.20 9.36 10.09
N ASP A 92 0.88 9.25 9.98
CA ASP A 92 0.13 8.31 10.81
C ASP A 92 0.41 6.85 10.48
N TYR A 93 1.19 6.58 9.41
CA TYR A 93 1.63 5.23 9.08
C TYR A 93 3.08 4.95 9.46
N ARG A 94 3.78 5.95 10.00
CA ARG A 94 5.20 5.80 10.32
C ARG A 94 5.47 4.75 11.39
N ASP A 95 4.54 4.56 12.30
CA ASP A 95 4.71 3.57 13.37
C ASP A 95 4.73 2.13 12.86
N LEU A 96 4.29 1.90 11.62
CA LEU A 96 4.38 0.57 11.02
C LEU A 96 5.78 0.23 10.55
N VAL A 97 6.62 1.22 10.33
CA VAL A 97 7.90 1.02 9.66
C VAL A 97 8.89 0.34 10.61
N TYR A 98 9.57 -0.68 10.08
CA TYR A 98 10.59 -1.39 10.84
C TYR A 98 11.69 -0.43 11.27
N GLY A 99 12.11 -0.52 12.51
CA GLY A 99 13.17 0.32 13.02
C GLY A 99 12.71 1.67 13.55
N VAL A 100 11.45 2.03 13.31
CA VAL A 100 10.88 3.22 13.91
C VAL A 100 10.32 2.83 15.27
N PRO A 101 10.67 3.55 16.34
CA PRO A 101 10.10 3.21 17.64
C PRO A 101 8.58 3.28 17.59
N ALA A 102 7.96 2.33 18.21
CA ALA A 102 6.52 2.42 18.37
C ALA A 102 6.25 3.66 19.17
N SER A 103 5.40 4.43 18.72
CA SER A 103 5.16 5.65 19.18
C SER A 103 5.34 5.94 20.49
N THR A 104 5.71 6.58 20.66
CA THR A 104 5.85 6.83 21.64
C THR A 104 5.29 7.71 22.17
N ALA A 105 4.84 7.85 22.09
CA ALA A 105 4.28 8.63 22.41
C ALA A 105 4.41 9.23 23.40
N LYS A 106 4.74 9.20 23.47
CA LYS A 106 4.81 9.68 24.09
C LYS A 106 4.96 10.05 24.58
N ASP A 107 5.12 10.10 24.71
CA ASP A 107 5.26 10.42 25.22
C ASP A 107 5.34 10.82 25.52
#